data_63e2a5724a5b58ca52b826af3e6609b7
#
_entry.id   63e2a5724a5b58ca52b826af3e6609b7
#
_cell.length_a   1.000
_cell.length_b   1.000
_cell.length_c   1.000
_cell.angle_alpha   90.00
_cell.angle_beta   90.00
_cell.angle_gamma   90.00
#
_symmetry.space_group_name_H-M   'P 1'
#
loop_
_entity.id
_entity.type
_entity.pdbx_description
1 polymer ?
#
loop_
_entity_poly.entity_id
_entity_poly.type
_entity_poly.pdbx_seq_one_letter_code
_entity_poly.pdbx_strand_id
1 'polypeptide(L)'
;RQMCIRDRTSLSQWDDSLSMIEANPLVEEVILSGGDPLSLGNAKLFGLISRISSIEHVSRVRIHTRFPVMIPNRIDVDFIDRLEAYMSADSPKPIYMVLHVNHANEIDRSFTQACAKLRRSSVILLNQSVLLRGVNDTLKAQRDLCKRLADSGVIPYYLHQLDRVAGAAHFECDESLGESIIAGLRQELSGYAVPRFVKETAGSPSKTLIL
;
A
#
# COMPACT_ATOMS: atom_id res chain seq x y z
N ARG A 1 15.32 -8.58 3.03
CA ARG A 1 14.08 -9.30 3.41
C ARG A 1 13.07 -8.35 4.01
N GLN A 2 11.80 -8.70 3.91
CA GLN A 2 10.68 -7.92 4.44
C GLN A 2 10.10 -8.66 5.65
N MET A 3 9.64 -7.91 6.65
CA MET A 3 8.90 -8.46 7.79
C MET A 3 7.60 -7.69 7.97
N CYS A 4 6.51 -8.40 8.24
CA CYS A 4 5.17 -7.84 8.36
C CYS A 4 4.71 -7.89 9.82
N ILE A 5 4.33 -6.74 10.37
CA ILE A 5 3.66 -6.63 11.67
C ILE A 5 2.15 -6.64 11.40
N ARG A 6 1.47 -7.70 11.84
CA ARG A 6 0.03 -7.88 11.69
C ARG A 6 -0.68 -7.74 13.02
N ASP A 7 -1.85 -7.14 12.97
CA ASP A 7 -2.98 -7.19 13.93
C ASP A 7 -2.68 -7.60 15.39
N ARG A 8 -1.84 -6.85 16.07
CA ARG A 8 -1.71 -7.00 17.52
C ARG A 8 -1.70 -5.61 18.14
N THR A 9 -2.72 -5.32 18.93
CA THR A 9 -3.03 -3.97 19.40
C THR A 9 -2.37 -3.60 20.76
N SER A 10 -1.68 -4.52 21.42
CA SER A 10 -0.98 -4.26 22.66
C SER A 10 0.48 -3.87 22.44
N LEU A 11 1.00 -2.94 23.24
CA LEU A 11 2.40 -2.49 23.19
C LEU A 11 3.37 -3.67 23.39
N SER A 12 3.05 -4.61 24.31
CA SER A 12 3.90 -5.79 24.58
C SER A 12 4.04 -6.73 23.38
N GLN A 13 3.02 -6.82 22.53
CA GLN A 13 3.08 -7.66 21.33
C GLN A 13 3.95 -7.04 20.22
N TRP A 14 4.09 -5.72 20.21
CA TRP A 14 5.04 -5.05 19.32
C TRP A 14 6.47 -5.25 19.80
N ASP A 15 6.71 -5.32 21.12
CA ASP A 15 8.04 -5.56 21.69
C ASP A 15 8.64 -6.87 21.17
N ASP A 16 7.86 -7.96 21.17
CA ASP A 16 8.29 -9.24 20.60
C ASP A 16 8.63 -9.13 19.12
N SER A 17 7.75 -8.47 18.34
CA SER A 17 7.97 -8.29 16.90
C SER A 17 9.20 -7.42 16.61
N LEU A 18 9.40 -6.35 17.36
CA LEU A 18 10.57 -5.48 17.21
C LEU A 18 11.86 -6.22 17.59
N SER A 19 11.85 -6.97 18.69
CA SER A 19 13.01 -7.80 19.10
C SER A 19 13.37 -8.84 18.03
N MET A 20 12.37 -9.44 17.36
CA MET A 20 12.62 -10.35 16.22
C MET A 20 13.23 -9.64 15.03
N ILE A 21 12.82 -8.39 14.76
CA ILE A 21 13.39 -7.58 13.67
C ILE A 21 14.83 -7.22 14.04
N GLU A 22 15.10 -6.73 15.25
CA GLU A 22 16.44 -6.37 15.73
C GLU A 22 17.41 -7.54 15.67
N ALA A 23 16.95 -8.75 16.00
CA ALA A 23 17.77 -9.97 15.97
C ALA A 23 18.06 -10.47 14.54
N ASN A 24 17.43 -9.91 13.50
CA ASN A 24 17.60 -10.37 12.12
C ASN A 24 18.07 -9.24 11.19
N PRO A 25 19.40 -9.03 11.06
CA PRO A 25 19.96 -7.94 10.26
C PRO A 25 19.69 -8.05 8.75
N LEU A 26 19.09 -9.16 8.28
CA LEU A 26 18.63 -9.30 6.89
C LEU A 26 17.29 -8.62 6.62
N VAL A 27 16.60 -8.10 7.65
CA VAL A 27 15.34 -7.38 7.50
C VAL A 27 15.62 -5.91 7.20
N GLU A 28 15.50 -5.51 5.96
CA GLU A 28 15.71 -4.11 5.51
C GLU A 28 14.40 -3.30 5.43
N GLU A 29 13.27 -3.95 5.40
CA GLU A 29 11.96 -3.31 5.27
C GLU A 29 10.96 -3.88 6.25
N VAL A 30 10.26 -3.00 6.97
CA VAL A 30 9.16 -3.38 7.84
C VAL A 30 7.84 -2.92 7.23
N ILE A 31 6.90 -3.87 7.14
CA ILE A 31 5.56 -3.62 6.59
C ILE A 31 4.56 -3.58 7.74
N LEU A 32 3.89 -2.45 7.91
CA LEU A 32 2.72 -2.34 8.76
C LEU A 32 1.48 -2.75 7.94
N SER A 33 0.89 -3.88 8.29
CA SER A 33 -0.32 -4.42 7.66
C SER A 33 -1.06 -5.38 8.62
N GLY A 34 -2.16 -5.97 8.17
CA GLY A 34 -3.08 -6.65 9.08
C GLY A 34 -4.03 -5.63 9.62
N GLY A 35 -5.22 -5.77 10.17
CA GLY A 35 -6.04 -4.57 10.42
C GLY A 35 -5.49 -3.27 9.80
N ASP A 36 -6.23 -2.29 9.51
CA ASP A 36 -5.61 -1.09 8.89
C ASP A 36 -4.73 -0.35 9.90
N PRO A 37 -3.41 -0.12 9.66
CA PRO A 37 -2.51 0.56 10.60
C PRO A 37 -2.96 1.98 10.95
N LEU A 38 -3.69 2.65 10.07
CA LEU A 38 -4.24 3.98 10.33
C LEU A 38 -5.46 3.95 11.28
N SER A 39 -5.94 2.78 11.69
CA SER A 39 -6.91 2.65 12.80
C SER A 39 -6.29 2.97 14.17
N LEU A 40 -4.96 2.93 14.27
CA LEU A 40 -4.24 3.36 15.47
C LEU A 40 -4.32 4.88 15.63
N GLY A 41 -4.38 5.36 16.86
CA GLY A 41 -4.20 6.80 17.13
C GLY A 41 -2.81 7.28 16.71
N ASN A 42 -2.69 8.53 16.27
CA ASN A 42 -1.46 9.09 15.73
C ASN A 42 -0.24 8.88 16.63
N ALA A 43 -0.37 9.15 17.91
CA ALA A 43 0.73 8.98 18.88
C ALA A 43 1.27 7.53 18.91
N LYS A 44 0.38 6.53 18.86
CA LYS A 44 0.78 5.11 18.82
C LYS A 44 1.44 4.73 17.50
N LEU A 45 0.85 5.16 16.39
CA LEU A 45 1.38 4.87 15.05
C LEU A 45 2.79 5.45 14.88
N PHE A 46 2.96 6.74 15.16
CA PHE A 46 4.27 7.39 15.00
C PHE A 46 5.29 6.93 16.06
N GLY A 47 4.84 6.57 17.26
CA GLY A 47 5.70 5.90 18.24
C GLY A 47 6.23 4.55 17.73
N LEU A 48 5.40 3.75 17.07
CA LEU A 48 5.83 2.49 16.44
C LEU A 48 6.79 2.75 15.27
N ILE A 49 6.47 3.70 14.39
CA ILE A 49 7.34 4.06 13.25
C ILE A 49 8.72 4.52 13.76
N SER A 50 8.78 5.35 14.80
CA SER A 50 10.04 5.80 15.39
C SER A 50 10.86 4.64 15.96
N ARG A 51 10.23 3.71 16.66
CA ARG A 51 10.92 2.50 17.18
C ARG A 51 11.45 1.61 16.07
N ILE A 52 10.70 1.41 14.98
CA ILE A 52 11.17 0.68 13.80
C ILE A 52 12.36 1.40 13.16
N SER A 53 12.28 2.72 13.09
CA SER A 53 13.32 3.53 12.44
C SER A 53 14.61 3.63 13.25
N SER A 54 14.58 3.38 14.56
CA SER A 54 15.79 3.30 15.40
C SER A 54 16.60 2.02 15.18
N ILE A 55 16.03 1.01 14.50
CA ILE A 55 16.74 -0.21 14.16
C ILE A 55 17.66 0.08 12.97
N GLU A 56 18.97 -0.02 13.17
CA GLU A 56 20.00 0.44 12.23
C GLU A 56 19.86 -0.15 10.82
N HIS A 57 19.70 -1.47 10.71
CA HIS A 57 19.63 -2.19 9.44
C HIS A 57 18.28 -2.05 8.71
N VAL A 58 17.23 -1.52 9.37
CA VAL A 58 15.97 -1.20 8.70
C VAL A 58 16.15 0.07 7.86
N SER A 59 15.92 -0.02 6.57
CA SER A 59 16.13 1.07 5.61
C SER A 59 14.85 1.81 5.24
N ARG A 60 13.67 1.22 5.46
CA ARG A 60 12.37 1.80 5.05
C ARG A 60 11.20 1.18 5.79
N VAL A 61 10.12 1.97 5.87
CA VAL A 61 8.84 1.54 6.45
C VAL A 61 7.78 1.58 5.37
N ARG A 62 6.95 0.54 5.27
CA ARG A 62 5.83 0.50 4.35
C ARG A 62 4.52 0.30 5.12
N ILE A 63 3.52 1.11 4.79
CA ILE A 63 2.21 1.11 5.44
C ILE A 63 1.17 0.71 4.39
N HIS A 64 0.41 -0.35 4.64
CA HIS A 64 -0.72 -0.76 3.80
C HIS A 64 -2.01 -0.26 4.42
N THR A 65 -2.78 0.54 3.69
CA THR A 65 -3.99 1.17 4.24
C THR A 65 -5.06 1.46 3.19
N ARG A 66 -6.32 1.38 3.61
CA ARG A 66 -7.48 1.87 2.84
C ARG A 66 -8.02 3.20 3.37
N PHE A 67 -7.53 3.71 4.48
CA PHE A 67 -8.08 4.90 5.13
C PHE A 67 -8.09 6.14 4.22
N PRO A 68 -7.03 6.47 3.45
CA PRO A 68 -7.10 7.63 2.55
C PRO A 68 -8.23 7.54 1.51
N VAL A 69 -8.68 6.32 1.18
CA VAL A 69 -9.80 6.06 0.27
C VAL A 69 -11.14 6.12 1.00
N MET A 70 -11.25 5.41 2.14
CA MET A 70 -12.50 5.22 2.86
C MET A 70 -12.81 6.38 3.81
N ILE A 71 -11.79 6.95 4.43
CA ILE A 71 -11.88 7.99 5.46
C ILE A 71 -10.76 9.01 5.23
N PRO A 72 -10.79 9.82 4.13
CA PRO A 72 -9.72 10.76 3.79
C PRO A 72 -9.35 11.73 4.93
N ASN A 73 -10.33 12.10 5.77
CA ASN A 73 -10.15 12.97 6.91
C ASN A 73 -9.27 12.35 8.01
N ARG A 74 -8.94 11.06 7.93
CA ARG A 74 -7.94 10.42 8.79
C ARG A 74 -6.54 11.02 8.62
N ILE A 75 -6.28 11.61 7.46
CA ILE A 75 -5.08 12.40 7.19
C ILE A 75 -5.36 13.83 7.64
N ASP A 76 -5.49 13.98 8.95
CA ASP A 76 -5.77 15.23 9.64
C ASP A 76 -4.49 16.06 9.91
N VAL A 77 -4.64 17.19 10.58
CA VAL A 77 -3.53 18.10 10.87
C VAL A 77 -2.54 17.42 11.82
N ASP A 78 -2.99 16.80 12.92
CA ASP A 78 -2.10 16.11 13.87
C ASP A 78 -1.32 14.95 13.22
N PHE A 79 -1.94 14.23 12.26
CA PHE A 79 -1.24 13.21 11.48
C PHE A 79 -0.10 13.83 10.66
N ILE A 80 -0.37 14.93 9.97
CA ILE A 80 0.63 15.60 9.12
C ILE A 80 1.74 16.22 9.96
N ASP A 81 1.41 16.91 11.05
CA ASP A 81 2.40 17.51 11.95
C ASP A 81 3.38 16.47 12.50
N ARG A 82 2.87 15.29 12.91
CA ARG A 82 3.72 14.16 13.37
C ARG A 82 4.55 13.56 12.25
N LEU A 83 3.99 13.44 11.08
CA LEU A 83 4.70 12.95 9.90
C LEU A 83 5.84 13.88 9.52
N GLU A 84 5.61 15.19 9.50
CA GLU A 84 6.63 16.19 9.21
C GLU A 84 7.70 16.26 10.29
N ALA A 85 7.32 16.14 11.56
CA ALA A 85 8.28 16.02 12.66
C ALA A 85 9.17 14.77 12.51
N TYR A 86 8.59 13.63 12.14
CA TYR A 86 9.35 12.42 11.86
C TYR A 86 10.29 12.58 10.66
N MET A 87 9.79 13.15 9.55
CA MET A 87 10.58 13.34 8.33
C MET A 87 11.69 14.40 8.45
N SER A 88 11.58 15.27 9.47
CA SER A 88 12.58 16.30 9.78
C SER A 88 13.62 15.86 10.82
N ALA A 89 13.55 14.62 11.31
CA ALA A 89 14.57 14.07 12.22
C ALA A 89 15.90 13.83 11.50
N ASP A 90 16.99 13.62 12.26
CA ASP A 90 18.34 13.49 11.71
C ASP A 90 18.51 12.35 10.70
N SER A 91 17.75 11.26 10.86
CA SER A 91 17.86 10.08 9.98
C SER A 91 16.50 9.40 9.78
N PRO A 92 15.53 10.08 9.14
CA PRO A 92 14.22 9.48 8.91
C PRO A 92 14.32 8.37 7.87
N LYS A 93 13.67 7.24 8.13
CA LYS A 93 13.55 6.19 7.12
C LYS A 93 12.43 6.58 6.14
N PRO A 94 12.60 6.37 4.82
CA PRO A 94 11.55 6.61 3.85
C PRO A 94 10.26 5.86 4.18
N ILE A 95 9.13 6.55 4.06
CA ILE A 95 7.80 5.95 4.24
C ILE A 95 7.16 5.71 2.88
N TYR A 96 6.79 4.47 2.62
CA TYR A 96 5.99 4.05 1.49
C TYR A 96 4.56 3.76 1.99
N MET A 97 3.57 4.41 1.41
CA MET A 97 2.18 4.12 1.74
C MET A 97 1.52 3.44 0.53
N VAL A 98 1.11 2.19 0.73
CA VAL A 98 0.43 1.39 -0.28
C VAL A 98 -1.07 1.50 -0.04
N LEU A 99 -1.73 2.22 -0.93
CA LEU A 99 -3.17 2.41 -0.93
C LEU A 99 -3.87 1.20 -1.57
N HIS A 100 -5.15 1.04 -1.30
CA HIS A 100 -5.95 -0.01 -1.89
C HIS A 100 -7.20 0.58 -2.55
N VAL A 101 -7.05 1.01 -3.80
CA VAL A 101 -8.11 1.54 -4.66
C VAL A 101 -8.35 0.55 -5.79
N ASN A 102 -9.59 0.11 -5.98
CA ASN A 102 -9.96 -0.86 -7.01
C ASN A 102 -10.63 -0.23 -8.23
N HIS A 103 -11.22 0.96 -8.09
CA HIS A 103 -11.95 1.62 -9.17
C HIS A 103 -11.76 3.14 -9.16
N ALA A 104 -11.79 3.75 -10.34
CA ALA A 104 -11.66 5.20 -10.50
C ALA A 104 -12.70 6.02 -9.71
N ASN A 105 -13.90 5.47 -9.50
CA ASN A 105 -14.96 6.12 -8.73
C ASN A 105 -14.66 6.28 -7.23
N GLU A 106 -13.67 5.55 -6.70
CA GLU A 106 -13.20 5.72 -5.32
C GLU A 106 -12.30 6.95 -5.15
N ILE A 107 -11.86 7.55 -6.26
CA ILE A 107 -10.96 8.71 -6.28
C ILE A 107 -11.79 9.98 -6.41
N ASP A 108 -12.10 10.58 -5.29
CA ASP A 108 -12.79 11.86 -5.19
C ASP A 108 -11.83 13.02 -4.85
N ARG A 109 -12.40 14.21 -4.65
CA ARG A 109 -11.63 15.40 -4.25
C ARG A 109 -10.96 15.22 -2.88
N SER A 110 -11.62 14.56 -1.94
CA SER A 110 -11.12 14.36 -0.57
C SER A 110 -9.93 13.42 -0.57
N PHE A 111 -10.01 12.32 -1.33
CA PHE A 111 -8.88 11.42 -1.59
C PHE A 111 -7.68 12.16 -2.19
N THR A 112 -7.91 12.94 -3.26
CA THR A 112 -6.84 13.69 -3.94
C THR A 112 -6.17 14.69 -2.99
N GLN A 113 -6.94 15.35 -2.12
CA GLN A 113 -6.41 16.25 -1.10
C GLN A 113 -5.57 15.52 -0.04
N ALA A 114 -6.04 14.35 0.43
CA ALA A 114 -5.27 13.52 1.37
C ALA A 114 -3.94 13.07 0.75
N CYS A 115 -3.95 12.60 -0.49
CA CYS A 115 -2.73 12.23 -1.23
C CYS A 115 -1.79 13.44 -1.39
N ALA A 116 -2.31 14.62 -1.69
CA ALA A 116 -1.50 15.83 -1.83
C ALA A 116 -0.81 16.23 -0.52
N LYS A 117 -1.48 16.09 0.64
CA LYS A 117 -0.88 16.31 1.96
C LYS A 117 0.28 15.33 2.21
N LEU A 118 0.03 14.03 2.04
CA LEU A 118 1.03 12.98 2.24
C LEU A 118 2.28 13.18 1.36
N ARG A 119 2.08 13.53 0.10
CA ARG A 119 3.19 13.79 -0.84
C ARG A 119 4.03 15.00 -0.45
N ARG A 120 3.41 16.07 0.03
CA ARG A 120 4.14 17.25 0.53
C ARG A 120 5.05 16.92 1.69
N SER A 121 4.65 15.95 2.52
CA SER A 121 5.44 15.44 3.63
C SER A 121 6.34 14.24 3.21
N SER A 122 6.71 14.18 1.92
CA SER A 122 7.70 13.23 1.36
C SER A 122 7.31 11.75 1.44
N VAL A 123 6.03 11.41 1.58
CA VAL A 123 5.55 10.02 1.51
C VAL A 123 5.45 9.56 0.06
N ILE A 124 5.98 8.38 -0.23
CA ILE A 124 5.86 7.74 -1.54
C ILE A 124 4.55 6.96 -1.57
N LEU A 125 3.66 7.34 -2.50
CA LEU A 125 2.33 6.75 -2.63
C LEU A 125 2.30 5.69 -3.74
N LEU A 126 1.93 4.48 -3.39
CA LEU A 126 1.73 3.36 -4.28
C LEU A 126 0.28 2.88 -4.18
N ASN A 127 -0.25 2.24 -5.21
CA ASN A 127 -1.54 1.58 -5.16
C ASN A 127 -1.43 0.10 -5.49
N GLN A 128 -2.15 -0.72 -4.75
CA GLN A 128 -2.46 -2.08 -5.12
C GLN A 128 -3.97 -2.20 -5.34
N SER A 129 -4.36 -2.87 -6.39
CA SER A 129 -5.76 -3.19 -6.70
C SER A 129 -5.92 -4.69 -6.91
N VAL A 130 -7.15 -5.17 -6.86
CA VAL A 130 -7.49 -6.57 -7.16
C VAL A 130 -8.35 -6.56 -8.42
N LEU A 131 -8.10 -7.48 -9.35
CA LEU A 131 -8.93 -7.68 -10.53
C LEU A 131 -10.24 -8.36 -10.11
N LEU A 132 -11.36 -7.68 -10.31
CA LEU A 132 -12.68 -8.07 -9.81
C LEU A 132 -13.71 -8.03 -10.94
N ARG A 133 -14.35 -9.18 -11.20
CA ARG A 133 -15.42 -9.31 -12.19
C ARG A 133 -16.57 -8.33 -11.91
N GLY A 134 -17.03 -7.63 -12.94
CA GLY A 134 -18.12 -6.65 -12.85
C GLY A 134 -17.78 -5.35 -12.12
N VAL A 135 -16.52 -5.16 -11.70
CA VAL A 135 -16.03 -3.95 -11.04
C VAL A 135 -14.99 -3.23 -11.88
N ASN A 136 -13.88 -3.88 -12.16
CA ASN A 136 -12.74 -3.29 -12.85
C ASN A 136 -12.10 -4.23 -13.88
N ASP A 137 -12.87 -5.18 -14.39
CA ASP A 137 -12.49 -6.25 -15.32
C ASP A 137 -12.51 -5.83 -16.80
N THR A 138 -12.39 -4.55 -17.09
CA THR A 138 -12.27 -4.02 -18.44
C THR A 138 -11.03 -3.14 -18.60
N LEU A 139 -10.46 -3.12 -19.82
CA LEU A 139 -9.34 -2.23 -20.15
C LEU A 139 -9.68 -0.76 -19.82
N LYS A 140 -10.89 -0.32 -20.13
CA LYS A 140 -11.35 1.05 -19.85
C LYS A 140 -11.32 1.34 -18.35
N ALA A 141 -11.86 0.46 -17.51
CA ALA A 141 -11.93 0.66 -16.06
C ALA A 141 -10.51 0.73 -15.45
N GLN A 142 -9.61 -0.17 -15.84
CA GLN A 142 -8.23 -0.19 -15.38
C GLN A 142 -7.44 1.03 -15.88
N ARG A 143 -7.61 1.44 -17.12
CA ARG A 143 -7.02 2.66 -17.66
C ARG A 143 -7.45 3.90 -16.90
N ASP A 144 -8.76 4.05 -16.67
CA ASP A 144 -9.32 5.21 -15.98
C ASP A 144 -8.83 5.26 -14.52
N LEU A 145 -8.71 4.09 -13.85
CA LEU A 145 -8.12 3.98 -12.53
C LEU A 145 -6.65 4.41 -12.53
N CYS A 146 -5.84 3.85 -13.43
CA CYS A 146 -4.41 4.16 -13.51
C CYS A 146 -4.14 5.65 -13.79
N LYS A 147 -4.91 6.27 -14.69
CA LYS A 147 -4.82 7.71 -14.98
C LYS A 147 -5.15 8.54 -13.74
N ARG A 148 -6.28 8.28 -13.06
CA ARG A 148 -6.68 9.04 -11.87
C ARG A 148 -5.68 8.88 -10.71
N LEU A 149 -5.11 7.68 -10.54
CA LEU A 149 -4.05 7.46 -9.56
C LEU A 149 -2.82 8.31 -9.90
N ALA A 150 -2.33 8.22 -11.13
CA ALA A 150 -1.17 8.99 -11.60
C ALA A 150 -1.39 10.50 -11.45
N ASP A 151 -2.56 11.02 -11.85
CA ASP A 151 -2.95 12.42 -11.68
C ASP A 151 -2.98 12.86 -10.20
N SER A 152 -3.30 11.92 -9.29
CA SER A 152 -3.24 12.14 -7.85
C SER A 152 -1.82 11.97 -7.26
N GLY A 153 -0.84 11.62 -8.10
CA GLY A 153 0.55 11.36 -7.70
C GLY A 153 0.72 10.03 -6.95
N VAL A 154 -0.12 9.07 -7.24
CA VAL A 154 -0.07 7.70 -6.72
C VAL A 154 0.38 6.78 -7.86
N ILE A 155 1.43 6.00 -7.64
CA ILE A 155 1.95 5.08 -8.65
C ILE A 155 1.13 3.78 -8.60
N PRO A 156 0.49 3.35 -9.71
CA PRO A 156 -0.08 2.02 -9.82
C PRO A 156 1.02 0.96 -9.66
N TYR A 157 0.98 0.20 -8.57
CA TYR A 157 2.08 -0.71 -8.22
C TYR A 157 1.75 -2.15 -8.58
N TYR A 158 0.64 -2.66 -8.05
CA TYR A 158 0.18 -4.00 -8.34
C TYR A 158 -1.30 -4.03 -8.76
N LEU A 159 -1.60 -4.89 -9.75
CA LEU A 159 -2.90 -5.50 -9.96
C LEU A 159 -2.79 -6.96 -9.49
N HIS A 160 -3.56 -7.33 -8.49
CA HIS A 160 -3.59 -8.69 -7.97
C HIS A 160 -4.65 -9.52 -8.70
N GLN A 161 -4.29 -10.74 -9.09
CA GLN A 161 -5.30 -11.77 -9.28
C GLN A 161 -6.03 -11.99 -7.96
N LEU A 162 -7.34 -12.16 -7.99
CA LEU A 162 -8.14 -12.40 -6.79
C LEU A 162 -7.71 -13.72 -6.12
N ASP A 163 -7.40 -13.65 -4.83
CA ASP A 163 -7.16 -14.84 -4.02
C ASP A 163 -8.47 -15.62 -3.79
N ARG A 164 -8.38 -16.94 -3.83
CA ARG A 164 -9.53 -17.81 -3.58
C ARG A 164 -9.88 -17.84 -2.11
N VAL A 165 -10.70 -16.89 -1.69
CA VAL A 165 -11.23 -16.80 -0.33
C VAL A 165 -12.73 -17.08 -0.33
N ALA A 166 -13.24 -17.60 0.78
CA ALA A 166 -14.67 -17.87 0.94
C ALA A 166 -15.49 -16.60 0.70
N GLY A 167 -16.56 -16.71 -0.11
CA GLY A 167 -17.46 -15.61 -0.42
C GLY A 167 -17.02 -14.69 -1.58
N ALA A 168 -15.82 -14.84 -2.15
CA ALA A 168 -15.30 -13.96 -3.19
C ALA A 168 -15.37 -14.56 -4.62
N ALA A 169 -15.75 -15.82 -4.78
CA ALA A 169 -15.68 -16.54 -6.07
C ALA A 169 -16.45 -15.86 -7.22
N HIS A 170 -17.53 -15.12 -6.92
CA HIS A 170 -18.31 -14.41 -7.92
C HIS A 170 -17.54 -13.22 -8.55
N PHE A 171 -16.48 -12.75 -7.93
CA PHE A 171 -15.59 -11.72 -8.46
C PHE A 171 -14.37 -12.28 -9.20
N GLU A 172 -14.21 -13.60 -9.26
CA GLU A 172 -13.04 -14.22 -9.90
C GLU A 172 -13.04 -13.97 -11.42
N CYS A 173 -11.89 -13.52 -11.95
CA CYS A 173 -11.61 -13.37 -13.36
C CYS A 173 -10.54 -14.38 -13.77
N ASP A 174 -10.54 -14.78 -15.05
CA ASP A 174 -9.46 -15.58 -15.61
C ASP A 174 -8.16 -14.78 -15.70
N GLU A 175 -7.01 -15.41 -15.47
CA GLU A 175 -5.69 -14.76 -15.56
C GLU A 175 -5.46 -14.16 -16.95
N SER A 176 -5.90 -14.84 -18.02
CA SER A 176 -5.78 -14.35 -19.41
C SER A 176 -6.48 -13.01 -19.66
N LEU A 177 -7.57 -12.72 -18.92
CA LEU A 177 -8.22 -11.41 -18.97
C LEU A 177 -7.30 -10.33 -18.39
N GLY A 178 -6.68 -10.59 -17.24
CA GLY A 178 -5.72 -9.69 -16.61
C GLY A 178 -4.50 -9.42 -17.51
N GLU A 179 -3.96 -10.46 -18.14
CA GLU A 179 -2.86 -10.35 -19.10
C GLU A 179 -3.25 -9.45 -20.30
N SER A 180 -4.44 -9.67 -20.87
CA SER A 180 -4.98 -8.86 -21.98
C SER A 180 -5.13 -7.38 -21.58
N ILE A 181 -5.66 -7.12 -20.36
CA ILE A 181 -5.80 -5.76 -19.84
C ILE A 181 -4.43 -5.09 -19.69
N ILE A 182 -3.43 -5.77 -19.10
CA ILE A 182 -2.08 -5.20 -18.95
C ILE A 182 -1.44 -4.92 -20.32
N ALA A 183 -1.59 -5.83 -21.26
CA ALA A 183 -1.10 -5.62 -22.63
C ALA A 183 -1.73 -4.36 -23.27
N GLY A 184 -3.03 -4.16 -23.10
CA GLY A 184 -3.73 -2.96 -23.56
C GLY A 184 -3.25 -1.69 -22.84
N LEU A 185 -3.09 -1.73 -21.51
CA LEU A 185 -2.59 -0.58 -20.74
C LEU A 185 -1.19 -0.13 -21.21
N ARG A 186 -0.30 -1.07 -21.54
CA ARG A 186 1.05 -0.77 -22.06
C ARG A 186 1.03 0.00 -23.39
N GLN A 187 -0.03 -0.13 -24.17
CA GLN A 187 -0.19 0.61 -25.42
C GLN A 187 -0.73 2.03 -25.22
N GLU A 188 -1.42 2.28 -24.09
CA GLU A 188 -2.16 3.51 -23.87
C GLU A 188 -1.55 4.41 -22.77
N LEU A 189 -0.68 3.87 -21.90
CA LEU A 189 -0.17 4.55 -20.72
C LEU A 189 1.37 4.58 -20.69
N SER A 190 1.92 5.59 -20.01
CA SER A 190 3.35 5.60 -19.66
C SER A 190 3.70 4.41 -18.76
N GLY A 191 4.88 3.83 -18.93
CA GLY A 191 5.27 2.59 -18.26
C GLY A 191 5.16 2.61 -16.72
N TYR A 192 5.42 3.76 -16.08
CA TYR A 192 5.27 3.91 -14.62
C TYR A 192 3.81 3.87 -14.15
N ALA A 193 2.84 4.11 -15.05
CA ALA A 193 1.41 4.08 -14.75
C ALA A 193 0.74 2.73 -15.05
N VAL A 194 1.51 1.72 -15.47
CA VAL A 194 1.02 0.36 -15.71
C VAL A 194 1.41 -0.52 -14.52
N PRO A 195 0.45 -1.09 -13.78
CA PRO A 195 0.75 -1.96 -12.63
C PRO A 195 1.34 -3.30 -13.08
N ARG A 196 2.09 -3.95 -12.19
CA ARG A 196 2.51 -5.34 -12.37
C ARG A 196 1.33 -6.27 -12.03
N PHE A 197 1.01 -7.19 -12.92
CA PHE A 197 -0.02 -8.19 -12.64
C PHE A 197 0.60 -9.38 -11.89
N VAL A 198 0.10 -9.64 -10.70
CA VAL A 198 0.69 -10.61 -9.77
C VAL A 198 -0.38 -11.49 -9.11
N LYS A 199 0.03 -12.67 -8.63
CA LYS A 199 -0.79 -13.52 -7.76
C LYS A 199 -0.01 -13.99 -6.53
N GLU A 200 -0.74 -14.26 -5.45
CA GLU A 200 -0.21 -14.99 -4.31
C GLU A 200 -0.19 -16.50 -4.65
N THR A 201 0.94 -17.13 -4.43
CA THR A 201 1.09 -18.58 -4.61
C THR A 201 1.52 -19.16 -3.27
N ALA A 202 0.72 -20.09 -2.73
CA ALA A 202 1.02 -20.71 -1.45
C ALA A 202 2.43 -21.34 -1.47
N GLY A 203 3.22 -21.06 -0.44
CA GLY A 203 4.60 -21.55 -0.33
C GLY A 203 5.64 -20.78 -1.17
N SER A 204 5.24 -19.82 -2.00
CA SER A 204 6.18 -18.97 -2.72
C SER A 204 6.81 -17.93 -1.78
N PRO A 205 8.10 -17.62 -1.89
CA PRO A 205 8.78 -16.60 -1.07
C PRO A 205 8.36 -15.16 -1.44
N SER A 206 7.69 -14.97 -2.55
CA SER A 206 7.23 -13.67 -3.06
C SER A 206 5.99 -13.83 -3.94
N LYS A 207 5.34 -12.70 -4.24
CA LYS A 207 4.27 -12.66 -5.25
C LYS A 207 4.79 -13.16 -6.59
N THR A 208 4.02 -14.04 -7.23
CA THR A 208 4.33 -14.55 -8.56
C THR A 208 3.93 -13.49 -9.59
N LEU A 209 4.88 -13.03 -10.39
CA LEU A 209 4.60 -12.15 -11.52
C LEU A 209 3.88 -12.97 -12.61
N ILE A 210 2.75 -12.48 -13.09
CA ILE A 210 2.03 -13.07 -14.23
C ILE A 210 2.48 -12.34 -15.52
N LEU A 211 2.51 -10.97 -15.48
CA LEU A 211 2.91 -10.14 -16.62
C LEU A 211 3.42 -8.76 -16.18
#